data_74a33c57e6dfeb75d9f467dc879c08d1
#
_entry.id   74a33c57e6dfeb75d9f467dc879c08d1
#
_cell.length_a   1.000
_cell.length_b   1.000
_cell.length_c   1.000
_cell.angle_alpha   90.00
_cell.angle_beta   90.00
_cell.angle_gamma   90.00
#
_symmetry.space_group_name_H-M   'P 1'
#
loop_
_entity.id
_entity.type
_entity.pdbx_description
1 polymer ?
#
loop_
_entity_poly.entity_id
_entity_poly.type
_entity_poly.pdbx_seq_one_letter_code
_entity_poly.pdbx_strand_id
1 'polypeptide(L)'
;MSKSSSELNVLIACECSQVEVSAFRAAGCNAFSCDIQPCYGGHPEWHIKQDVLPLLNGRCGFTTCDGKLHTISGKWDMIIAHPPCTRLCNSGQRWLYWGTEQYREKKRKEQKEAIEFFMCFVNADCERIAIENPSGIMSTHYRKPDCIYNPYDFKGETECKKTCLWMKGLEPLKPTREVPLPKEERTHGIWKAHFGDKKLAWNDPETARLRSQTPVGVAQAMAAQWVNYLISEV
;
A
#
# COMPACT_ATOMS: atom_id res chain seq x y z
N MET A 1 -21.16 0.57 -20.38
CA MET A 1 -20.41 1.76 -20.90
C MET A 1 -19.09 1.82 -20.15
N SER A 2 -17.97 1.87 -20.87
CA SER A 2 -16.64 2.02 -20.27
C SER A 2 -16.56 3.34 -19.51
N LYS A 3 -16.04 3.30 -18.28
CA LYS A 3 -15.71 4.50 -17.55
C LYS A 3 -14.45 5.14 -18.15
N SER A 4 -14.41 6.45 -18.24
CA SER A 4 -13.15 7.17 -18.44
C SER A 4 -12.30 7.14 -17.16
N SER A 5 -11.00 7.37 -17.25
CA SER A 5 -10.13 7.41 -16.06
C SER A 5 -10.63 8.43 -15.02
N SER A 6 -11.20 9.56 -15.45
CA SER A 6 -11.73 10.62 -14.56
C SER A 6 -12.99 10.20 -13.77
N GLU A 7 -13.65 9.13 -14.18
CA GLU A 7 -14.81 8.56 -13.48
C GLU A 7 -14.41 7.44 -12.49
N LEU A 8 -13.13 7.02 -12.49
CA LEU A 8 -12.64 5.99 -11.58
C LEU A 8 -12.33 6.58 -10.20
N ASN A 9 -13.06 6.11 -9.20
CA ASN A 9 -12.83 6.44 -7.80
C ASN A 9 -11.87 5.41 -7.17
N VAL A 10 -10.70 5.84 -6.75
CA VAL A 10 -9.65 4.97 -6.20
C VAL A 10 -9.33 5.36 -4.77
N LEU A 11 -9.36 4.40 -3.85
CA LEU A 11 -8.94 4.56 -2.46
C LEU A 11 -7.57 3.92 -2.25
N ILE A 12 -6.61 4.72 -1.80
CA ILE A 12 -5.32 4.22 -1.32
C ILE A 12 -5.36 4.23 0.21
N ALA A 13 -5.55 3.08 0.80
CA ALA A 13 -5.78 2.88 2.23
C ALA A 13 -4.48 2.64 3.00
N CYS A 14 -4.35 3.26 4.18
CA CYS A 14 -3.16 3.24 5.02
C CYS A 14 -1.94 3.83 4.30
N GLU A 15 -2.15 4.93 3.59
CA GLU A 15 -1.13 5.67 2.84
C GLU A 15 -1.18 7.15 3.20
N CYS A 16 -0.07 7.68 3.73
CA CYS A 16 0.10 9.10 4.04
C CYS A 16 1.22 9.78 3.21
N SER A 17 2.01 9.00 2.48
CA SER A 17 3.11 9.49 1.64
C SER A 17 2.62 10.18 0.36
N GLN A 18 1.46 9.78 -0.11
CA GLN A 18 0.82 10.22 -1.36
C GLN A 18 1.60 9.87 -2.65
N VAL A 19 2.52 8.92 -2.59
CA VAL A 19 3.23 8.48 -3.79
C VAL A 19 2.27 7.78 -4.75
N GLU A 20 1.46 6.85 -4.25
CA GLU A 20 0.49 6.14 -5.10
C GLU A 20 -0.67 7.04 -5.51
N VAL A 21 -1.28 7.76 -4.57
CA VAL A 21 -2.38 8.67 -4.95
C VAL A 21 -1.96 9.66 -6.02
N SER A 22 -0.73 10.19 -5.96
CA SER A 22 -0.18 11.09 -6.99
C SER A 22 -0.07 10.41 -8.35
N ALA A 23 0.38 9.14 -8.39
CA ALA A 23 0.47 8.36 -9.63
C ALA A 23 -0.92 8.12 -10.25
N PHE A 24 -1.92 7.74 -9.44
CA PHE A 24 -3.29 7.56 -9.93
C PHE A 24 -3.96 8.87 -10.35
N ARG A 25 -3.69 9.97 -9.65
CA ARG A 25 -4.13 11.32 -10.07
C ARG A 25 -3.50 11.73 -11.40
N ALA A 26 -2.21 11.46 -11.59
CA ALA A 26 -1.53 11.70 -12.87
C ALA A 26 -2.10 10.85 -14.00
N ALA A 27 -2.60 9.64 -13.71
CA ALA A 27 -3.33 8.79 -14.66
C ALA A 27 -4.79 9.24 -14.88
N GLY A 28 -5.22 10.34 -14.27
CA GLY A 28 -6.53 10.95 -14.46
C GLY A 28 -7.62 10.48 -13.50
N CYS A 29 -7.32 9.59 -12.54
CA CYS A 29 -8.32 9.06 -11.61
C CYS A 29 -8.73 10.05 -10.52
N ASN A 30 -9.94 9.89 -10.00
CA ASN A 30 -10.39 10.52 -8.77
C ASN A 30 -9.89 9.71 -7.56
N ALA A 31 -8.59 9.84 -7.23
CA ALA A 31 -7.92 9.04 -6.21
C ALA A 31 -7.77 9.81 -4.89
N PHE A 32 -7.93 9.10 -3.77
CA PHE A 32 -7.75 9.64 -2.42
C PHE A 32 -6.89 8.69 -1.59
N SER A 33 -5.94 9.26 -0.82
CA SER A 33 -5.24 8.54 0.23
C SER A 33 -5.96 8.67 1.56
N CYS A 34 -5.90 7.62 2.39
CA CYS A 34 -6.47 7.63 3.73
C CYS A 34 -5.51 7.01 4.74
N ASP A 35 -5.22 7.73 5.80
CA ASP A 35 -4.42 7.25 6.94
C ASP A 35 -4.83 8.01 8.22
N ILE A 36 -4.55 7.43 9.39
CA ILE A 36 -4.66 8.13 10.67
C ILE A 36 -3.54 9.17 10.87
N GLN A 37 -2.43 9.01 10.11
CA GLN A 37 -1.31 9.95 10.09
C GLN A 37 -1.66 11.18 9.23
N PRO A 38 -0.98 12.31 9.46
CA PRO A 38 -1.14 13.47 8.61
C PRO A 38 -0.57 13.22 7.20
N CYS A 39 -1.01 14.03 6.24
CA CYS A 39 -0.49 14.06 4.89
C CYS A 39 0.99 14.49 4.86
N TYR A 40 1.83 13.69 4.20
CA TYR A 40 3.25 14.01 3.98
C TYR A 40 3.57 14.34 2.51
N GLY A 41 2.70 14.02 1.58
CA GLY A 41 2.92 14.22 0.14
C GLY A 41 2.63 15.63 -0.38
N GLY A 42 2.14 16.53 0.50
CA GLY A 42 1.92 17.94 0.14
C GLY A 42 0.58 18.24 -0.54
N HIS A 43 -0.30 17.27 -0.68
CA HIS A 43 -1.62 17.40 -1.31
C HIS A 43 -2.76 17.16 -0.29
N PRO A 44 -3.03 18.13 0.62
CA PRO A 44 -4.08 17.98 1.64
C PRO A 44 -5.46 17.74 1.03
N GLU A 45 -5.70 18.21 -0.20
CA GLU A 45 -6.94 18.03 -0.97
C GLU A 45 -7.21 16.61 -1.44
N TRP A 46 -6.22 15.72 -1.33
CA TRP A 46 -6.34 14.29 -1.70
C TRP A 46 -6.23 13.35 -0.51
N HIS A 47 -6.00 13.89 0.70
CA HIS A 47 -5.76 13.07 1.89
C HIS A 47 -6.92 13.12 2.88
N ILE A 48 -7.35 11.94 3.31
CA ILE A 48 -8.40 11.73 4.31
C ILE A 48 -7.71 11.28 5.61
N LYS A 49 -7.71 12.15 6.62
CA LYS A 49 -7.09 11.82 7.91
C LYS A 49 -8.09 11.23 8.88
N GLN A 50 -8.33 9.93 8.78
CA GLN A 50 -9.23 9.18 9.66
C GLN A 50 -8.96 7.68 9.61
N ASP A 51 -9.70 6.90 10.40
CA ASP A 51 -9.79 5.45 10.22
C ASP A 51 -10.40 5.14 8.85
N VAL A 52 -9.76 4.22 8.12
CA VAL A 52 -10.18 3.84 6.78
C VAL A 52 -11.39 2.91 6.75
N LEU A 53 -11.65 2.16 7.82
CA LEU A 53 -12.68 1.12 7.85
C LEU A 53 -14.09 1.62 7.43
N PRO A 54 -14.54 2.82 7.85
CA PRO A 54 -15.83 3.35 7.40
C PRO A 54 -15.93 3.66 5.90
N LEU A 55 -14.78 3.74 5.20
CA LEU A 55 -14.73 4.09 3.78
C LEU A 55 -14.73 2.88 2.86
N LEU A 56 -14.36 1.67 3.36
CA LEU A 56 -14.04 0.51 2.54
C LEU A 56 -15.16 0.06 1.59
N ASN A 57 -16.41 0.26 1.98
CA ASN A 57 -17.56 -0.21 1.19
C ASN A 57 -18.14 0.86 0.24
N GLY A 58 -17.46 2.00 0.11
CA GLY A 58 -18.00 3.13 -0.65
C GLY A 58 -19.28 3.69 -0.02
N ARG A 59 -20.13 4.36 -0.80
CA ARG A 59 -21.37 5.02 -0.34
C ARG A 59 -21.10 5.86 0.91
N CYS A 60 -20.02 6.61 0.90
CA CYS A 60 -19.51 7.34 2.05
C CYS A 60 -19.26 8.80 1.73
N GLY A 61 -19.42 9.65 2.75
CA GLY A 61 -18.94 11.02 2.76
C GLY A 61 -17.69 11.13 3.62
N PHE A 62 -16.75 11.96 3.23
CA PHE A 62 -15.53 12.24 4.00
C PHE A 62 -15.04 13.66 3.73
N THR A 63 -14.20 14.15 4.62
CA THR A 63 -13.56 15.45 4.48
C THR A 63 -12.06 15.26 4.28
N THR A 64 -11.50 15.89 3.27
CA THR A 64 -10.05 15.93 3.01
C THR A 64 -9.36 16.94 3.93
N CYS A 65 -8.04 16.85 4.06
CA CYS A 65 -7.28 17.70 5.00
C CYS A 65 -7.33 19.20 4.67
N ASP A 66 -7.75 19.58 3.46
CA ASP A 66 -8.03 20.97 3.07
C ASP A 66 -9.43 21.45 3.53
N GLY A 67 -10.20 20.60 4.20
CA GLY A 67 -11.54 20.89 4.71
C GLY A 67 -12.67 20.68 3.70
N LYS A 68 -12.40 20.18 2.51
CA LYS A 68 -13.42 19.97 1.49
C LYS A 68 -14.17 18.65 1.70
N LEU A 69 -15.51 18.71 1.64
CA LEU A 69 -16.37 17.54 1.70
C LEU A 69 -16.46 16.85 0.33
N HIS A 70 -16.33 15.53 0.35
CA HIS A 70 -16.47 14.65 -0.81
C HIS A 70 -17.49 13.56 -0.53
N THR A 71 -18.08 13.00 -1.59
CA THR A 71 -19.03 11.90 -1.52
C THR A 71 -18.74 10.88 -2.61
N ILE A 72 -18.64 9.62 -2.21
CA ILE A 72 -18.65 8.47 -3.11
C ILE A 72 -20.04 7.85 -3.05
N SER A 73 -20.83 8.03 -4.09
CA SER A 73 -22.23 7.55 -4.15
C SER A 73 -22.36 6.05 -4.39
N GLY A 74 -21.37 5.45 -5.03
CA GLY A 74 -21.28 4.01 -5.31
C GLY A 74 -20.17 3.32 -4.53
N LYS A 75 -19.72 2.18 -5.03
CA LYS A 75 -18.49 1.51 -4.56
C LYS A 75 -17.26 2.24 -5.07
N TRP A 76 -16.12 2.00 -4.43
CA TRP A 76 -14.83 2.31 -5.02
C TRP A 76 -14.63 1.43 -6.27
N ASP A 77 -14.06 1.99 -7.32
CA ASP A 77 -13.67 1.24 -8.50
C ASP A 77 -12.43 0.38 -8.25
N MET A 78 -11.56 0.85 -7.34
CA MET A 78 -10.39 0.13 -6.87
C MET A 78 -9.99 0.56 -5.46
N ILE A 79 -9.48 -0.39 -4.68
CA ILE A 79 -8.82 -0.15 -3.39
C ILE A 79 -7.41 -0.71 -3.44
N ILE A 80 -6.42 0.11 -3.09
CA ILE A 80 -5.06 -0.35 -2.79
C ILE A 80 -4.85 -0.15 -1.29
N ALA A 81 -4.33 -1.13 -0.58
CA ALA A 81 -4.21 -1.08 0.87
C ALA A 81 -2.83 -1.49 1.36
N HIS A 82 -2.31 -0.75 2.34
CA HIS A 82 -1.02 -0.99 3.00
C HIS A 82 -1.21 -1.22 4.50
N PRO A 83 -1.92 -2.29 4.91
CA PRO A 83 -2.14 -2.54 6.33
C PRO A 83 -0.80 -2.69 7.08
N PRO A 84 -0.69 -2.18 8.33
CA PRO A 84 0.56 -2.21 9.09
C PRO A 84 1.17 -3.61 9.18
N CYS A 85 2.40 -3.76 8.68
CA CYS A 85 3.06 -5.05 8.56
C CYS A 85 3.81 -5.52 9.81
N THR A 86 3.95 -4.68 10.85
CA THR A 86 4.79 -4.93 12.03
C THR A 86 4.49 -6.26 12.74
N ARG A 87 3.23 -6.70 12.76
CA ARG A 87 2.79 -7.97 13.36
C ARG A 87 2.55 -9.08 12.35
N LEU A 88 2.58 -8.76 11.06
CA LEU A 88 2.28 -9.70 9.97
C LEU A 88 3.54 -10.24 9.30
N CYS A 89 4.64 -9.47 9.25
CA CYS A 89 5.88 -9.85 8.57
C CYS A 89 6.71 -10.88 9.35
N ASN A 90 7.55 -11.63 8.66
CA ASN A 90 8.42 -12.66 9.25
C ASN A 90 9.34 -12.12 10.35
N SER A 91 9.88 -10.91 10.19
CA SER A 91 10.74 -10.28 11.21
C SER A 91 10.01 -9.96 12.52
N GLY A 92 8.68 -9.80 12.46
CA GLY A 92 7.82 -9.60 13.63
C GLY A 92 7.52 -10.87 14.40
N GLN A 93 7.62 -12.06 13.78
CA GLN A 93 7.22 -13.33 14.38
C GLN A 93 8.03 -13.69 15.64
N ARG A 94 9.33 -13.36 15.68
CA ARG A 94 10.20 -13.65 16.83
C ARG A 94 9.66 -13.09 18.15
N TRP A 95 8.95 -11.99 18.13
CA TRP A 95 8.41 -11.33 19.32
C TRP A 95 7.26 -12.08 19.97
N LEU A 96 6.65 -13.06 19.27
CA LEU A 96 5.62 -13.95 19.82
C LEU A 96 6.19 -14.97 20.80
N TYR A 97 7.51 -15.20 20.74
CA TYR A 97 8.21 -16.24 21.50
C TYR A 97 9.23 -15.66 22.48
N TRP A 98 9.45 -14.35 22.47
CA TRP A 98 10.46 -13.69 23.29
C TRP A 98 9.83 -12.94 24.47
N GLY A 99 10.55 -12.92 25.63
CA GLY A 99 10.14 -12.17 26.82
C GLY A 99 9.21 -12.97 27.76
N THR A 100 8.54 -12.25 28.68
CA THR A 100 7.61 -12.83 29.66
C THR A 100 6.34 -13.34 29.00
N GLU A 101 5.58 -14.24 29.66
CA GLU A 101 4.31 -14.73 29.11
C GLU A 101 3.32 -13.57 28.85
N GLN A 102 3.20 -12.64 29.78
CA GLN A 102 2.35 -11.46 29.60
C GLN A 102 2.73 -10.64 28.34
N TYR A 103 4.04 -10.51 28.07
CA TYR A 103 4.50 -9.84 26.86
C TYR A 103 4.11 -10.62 25.60
N ARG A 104 4.28 -11.96 25.62
CA ARG A 104 3.91 -12.83 24.49
C ARG A 104 2.41 -12.81 24.23
N GLU A 105 1.58 -12.88 25.25
CA GLU A 105 0.12 -12.77 25.14
C GLU A 105 -0.30 -11.46 24.51
N LYS A 106 0.27 -10.34 24.97
CA LYS A 106 0.05 -9.03 24.34
C LYS A 106 0.41 -9.07 22.85
N LYS A 107 1.55 -9.67 22.48
CA LYS A 107 1.99 -9.75 21.08
C LYS A 107 1.10 -10.63 20.21
N ARG A 108 0.59 -11.73 20.75
CA ARG A 108 -0.39 -12.59 20.07
C ARG A 108 -1.70 -11.86 19.84
N LYS A 109 -2.18 -11.09 20.81
CA LYS A 109 -3.38 -10.26 20.67
C LYS A 109 -3.18 -9.21 19.56
N GLU A 110 -2.07 -8.45 19.62
CA GLU A 110 -1.73 -7.46 18.57
C GLU A 110 -1.63 -8.10 17.17
N GLN A 111 -1.13 -9.34 17.06
CA GLN A 111 -1.09 -10.05 15.78
C GLN A 111 -2.48 -10.44 15.31
N LYS A 112 -3.35 -10.93 16.19
CA LYS A 112 -4.73 -11.25 15.85
C LYS A 112 -5.47 -10.03 15.32
N GLU A 113 -5.36 -8.90 16.01
CA GLU A 113 -5.94 -7.62 15.60
C GLU A 113 -5.41 -7.17 14.22
N ALA A 114 -4.10 -7.35 13.96
CA ALA A 114 -3.51 -7.02 12.67
C ALA A 114 -4.00 -7.93 11.54
N ILE A 115 -4.22 -9.22 11.80
CA ILE A 115 -4.81 -10.17 10.87
C ILE A 115 -6.26 -9.77 10.57
N GLU A 116 -7.05 -9.48 11.60
CA GLU A 116 -8.45 -9.04 11.45
C GLU A 116 -8.53 -7.76 10.61
N PHE A 117 -7.65 -6.80 10.86
CA PHE A 117 -7.57 -5.57 10.08
C PHE A 117 -7.21 -5.84 8.61
N PHE A 118 -6.22 -6.71 8.34
CA PHE A 118 -5.91 -7.13 6.96
C PHE A 118 -7.14 -7.76 6.28
N MET A 119 -7.89 -8.60 7.00
CA MET A 119 -9.09 -9.25 6.47
C MET A 119 -10.24 -8.29 6.19
N CYS A 120 -10.28 -7.10 6.81
CA CYS A 120 -11.25 -6.07 6.45
C CYS A 120 -11.08 -5.62 4.99
N PHE A 121 -9.85 -5.50 4.49
CA PHE A 121 -9.59 -5.18 3.08
C PHE A 121 -9.95 -6.34 2.15
N VAL A 122 -9.64 -7.57 2.55
CA VAL A 122 -10.03 -8.77 1.77
C VAL A 122 -11.54 -8.82 1.55
N ASN A 123 -12.31 -8.47 2.58
CA ASN A 123 -13.77 -8.55 2.61
C ASN A 123 -14.47 -7.24 2.17
N ALA A 124 -13.72 -6.21 1.78
CA ALA A 124 -14.30 -4.95 1.34
C ALA A 124 -15.21 -5.13 0.12
N ASP A 125 -16.31 -4.38 0.08
CA ASP A 125 -17.27 -4.40 -1.03
C ASP A 125 -16.74 -3.59 -2.23
N CYS A 126 -15.61 -4.06 -2.75
CA CYS A 126 -14.98 -3.55 -3.96
C CYS A 126 -14.59 -4.72 -4.86
N GLU A 127 -14.75 -4.56 -6.16
CA GLU A 127 -14.45 -5.61 -7.13
C GLU A 127 -12.96 -5.76 -7.41
N ARG A 128 -12.20 -4.67 -7.23
CA ARG A 128 -10.77 -4.60 -7.56
C ARG A 128 -9.98 -4.13 -6.35
N ILE A 129 -9.21 -5.04 -5.80
CA ILE A 129 -8.45 -4.80 -4.56
C ILE A 129 -7.02 -5.30 -4.74
N ALA A 130 -6.05 -4.51 -4.29
CA ALA A 130 -4.67 -4.94 -4.10
C ALA A 130 -4.25 -4.65 -2.65
N ILE A 131 -3.80 -5.67 -1.91
CA ILE A 131 -3.32 -5.51 -0.54
C ILE A 131 -1.83 -5.78 -0.54
N GLU A 132 -1.03 -4.78 -0.20
CA GLU A 132 0.42 -4.86 -0.11
C GLU A 132 0.83 -5.25 1.31
N ASN A 133 1.72 -6.22 1.43
CA ASN A 133 2.44 -6.52 2.67
C ASN A 133 3.73 -7.30 2.36
N PRO A 134 4.76 -7.25 3.21
CA PRO A 134 5.91 -8.14 3.05
C PRO A 134 5.55 -9.60 3.31
N SER A 135 6.46 -10.51 2.94
CA SER A 135 6.31 -11.93 3.24
C SER A 135 6.12 -12.16 4.75
N GLY A 136 5.08 -12.91 5.11
CA GLY A 136 4.73 -13.14 6.50
C GLY A 136 3.53 -14.07 6.69
N ILE A 137 2.87 -13.95 7.86
CA ILE A 137 1.83 -14.85 8.31
C ILE A 137 0.63 -14.93 7.36
N MET A 138 0.32 -13.86 6.61
CA MET A 138 -0.85 -13.84 5.73
C MET A 138 -0.77 -14.86 4.60
N SER A 139 0.45 -15.27 4.20
CA SER A 139 0.65 -16.34 3.22
C SER A 139 0.17 -17.73 3.69
N THR A 140 0.04 -17.93 5.00
CA THR A 140 -0.46 -19.18 5.62
C THR A 140 -1.83 -19.01 6.25
N HIS A 141 -2.09 -17.84 6.83
CA HIS A 141 -3.36 -17.57 7.51
C HIS A 141 -4.53 -17.35 6.54
N TYR A 142 -4.27 -16.64 5.44
CA TYR A 142 -5.27 -16.37 4.40
C TYR A 142 -5.02 -17.22 3.16
N ARG A 143 -4.07 -16.82 2.31
CA ARG A 143 -3.63 -17.54 1.11
C ARG A 143 -2.28 -17.03 0.63
N LYS A 144 -1.65 -17.72 -0.30
CA LYS A 144 -0.44 -17.20 -0.94
C LYS A 144 -0.76 -15.93 -1.72
N PRO A 145 0.18 -14.97 -1.81
CA PRO A 145 0.00 -13.77 -2.61
C PRO A 145 -0.11 -14.12 -4.10
N ASP A 146 -0.85 -13.31 -4.85
CA ASP A 146 -1.02 -13.46 -6.29
C ASP A 146 0.20 -12.96 -7.06
N CYS A 147 0.89 -11.94 -6.53
CA CYS A 147 2.06 -11.35 -7.11
C CYS A 147 3.13 -11.11 -6.05
N ILE A 148 4.38 -11.34 -6.41
CA ILE A 148 5.56 -11.01 -5.59
C ILE A 148 6.52 -10.26 -6.48
N TYR A 149 6.97 -9.07 -6.05
CA TYR A 149 7.90 -8.25 -6.81
C TYR A 149 9.01 -7.68 -5.92
N ASN A 150 10.04 -7.16 -6.55
CA ASN A 150 11.00 -6.26 -5.92
C ASN A 150 10.97 -4.91 -6.65
N PRO A 151 11.16 -3.79 -5.96
CA PRO A 151 11.20 -2.47 -6.61
C PRO A 151 12.19 -2.40 -7.77
N TYR A 152 13.37 -3.02 -7.69
CA TYR A 152 14.37 -3.02 -8.76
C TYR A 152 13.88 -3.63 -10.09
N ASP A 153 12.75 -4.31 -10.12
CA ASP A 153 12.12 -4.81 -11.35
C ASP A 153 11.39 -3.69 -12.12
N PHE A 154 11.29 -2.50 -11.50
CA PHE A 154 10.60 -1.35 -12.06
C PHE A 154 11.56 -0.25 -12.46
N LYS A 155 11.20 0.51 -13.52
CA LYS A 155 12.03 1.58 -14.06
C LYS A 155 12.29 2.65 -12.99
N GLY A 156 13.54 3.05 -12.85
CA GLY A 156 13.96 4.07 -11.88
C GLY A 156 14.29 3.53 -10.49
N GLU A 157 13.93 2.28 -10.17
CA GLU A 157 14.13 1.71 -8.84
C GLU A 157 15.35 0.79 -8.76
N THR A 158 15.97 0.73 -7.59
CA THR A 158 17.14 -0.14 -7.33
C THR A 158 16.96 -1.02 -6.10
N GLU A 159 15.93 -0.79 -5.29
CA GLU A 159 15.78 -1.39 -3.97
C GLU A 159 15.40 -2.88 -4.03
N CYS A 160 16.08 -3.69 -3.19
CA CYS A 160 15.70 -5.05 -2.85
C CYS A 160 14.73 -5.05 -1.68
N LYS A 161 13.45 -4.98 -1.96
CA LYS A 161 12.37 -5.05 -0.95
C LYS A 161 11.30 -6.02 -1.45
N LYS A 162 11.45 -7.31 -1.11
CA LYS A 162 10.47 -8.33 -1.53
C LYS A 162 9.09 -8.00 -0.98
N THR A 163 8.18 -7.67 -1.86
CA THR A 163 6.83 -7.21 -1.56
C THR A 163 5.80 -8.18 -2.16
N CYS A 164 4.75 -8.46 -1.41
CA CYS A 164 3.67 -9.35 -1.80
C CYS A 164 2.39 -8.56 -2.03
N LEU A 165 1.63 -8.94 -3.05
CA LEU A 165 0.30 -8.42 -3.34
C LEU A 165 -0.73 -9.56 -3.27
N TRP A 166 -1.76 -9.38 -2.45
CA TRP A 166 -2.98 -10.18 -2.48
C TRP A 166 -4.02 -9.39 -3.25
N MET A 167 -4.51 -9.98 -4.33
CA MET A 167 -5.28 -9.26 -5.33
C MET A 167 -6.67 -9.88 -5.52
N LYS A 168 -7.61 -9.04 -5.93
CA LYS A 168 -8.97 -9.41 -6.34
C LYS A 168 -9.32 -8.60 -7.57
N GLY A 169 -9.74 -9.23 -8.67
CA GLY A 169 -10.21 -8.56 -9.87
C GLY A 169 -9.18 -7.63 -10.54
N LEU A 170 -7.90 -7.91 -10.39
CA LEU A 170 -6.80 -7.16 -11.01
C LEU A 170 -5.79 -8.13 -11.63
N GLU A 171 -5.17 -7.70 -12.72
CA GLU A 171 -4.03 -8.41 -13.32
C GLU A 171 -2.78 -8.29 -12.44
N PRO A 172 -1.96 -9.37 -12.34
CA PRO A 172 -0.67 -9.30 -11.66
C PRO A 172 0.21 -8.18 -12.20
N LEU A 173 0.83 -7.43 -11.29
CA LEU A 173 1.70 -6.33 -11.65
C LEU A 173 2.94 -6.84 -12.40
N LYS A 174 3.17 -6.30 -13.59
CA LYS A 174 4.28 -6.69 -14.47
C LYS A 174 5.46 -5.74 -14.32
N PRO A 175 6.70 -6.26 -14.29
CA PRO A 175 7.91 -5.43 -14.34
C PRO A 175 7.87 -4.42 -15.50
N THR A 176 8.40 -3.22 -15.26
CA THR A 176 8.53 -2.18 -16.30
C THR A 176 9.96 -1.97 -16.77
N ARG A 177 10.91 -2.64 -16.13
CA ARG A 177 12.31 -2.62 -16.55
C ARG A 177 12.53 -3.68 -17.64
N GLU A 178 12.96 -3.22 -18.82
CA GLU A 178 13.20 -4.09 -19.98
C GLU A 178 14.43 -4.98 -19.79
N VAL A 179 15.51 -4.41 -19.23
CA VAL A 179 16.76 -5.12 -18.94
C VAL A 179 16.89 -5.29 -17.43
N PRO A 180 17.07 -6.53 -16.92
CA PRO A 180 17.23 -6.76 -15.50
C PRO A 180 18.37 -5.95 -14.88
N LEU A 181 18.13 -5.32 -13.74
CA LEU A 181 19.15 -4.57 -13.03
C LEU A 181 20.27 -5.51 -12.55
N PRO A 182 21.56 -5.24 -12.87
CA PRO A 182 22.67 -6.02 -12.36
C PRO A 182 22.68 -6.11 -10.83
N LYS A 183 23.18 -7.22 -10.28
CA LYS A 183 23.13 -7.45 -8.82
C LYS A 183 23.92 -6.41 -8.05
N GLU A 184 25.03 -5.96 -8.59
CA GLU A 184 25.93 -4.94 -8.03
C GLU A 184 25.29 -3.54 -7.95
N GLU A 185 24.30 -3.27 -8.79
CA GLU A 185 23.56 -2.01 -8.81
C GLU A 185 22.34 -2.02 -7.89
N ARG A 186 21.98 -3.21 -7.36
CA ARG A 186 20.82 -3.35 -6.46
C ARG A 186 21.15 -2.84 -5.07
N THR A 187 20.25 -2.04 -4.53
CA THR A 187 20.40 -1.48 -3.20
C THR A 187 19.78 -2.40 -2.16
N HIS A 188 20.61 -2.93 -1.26
CA HIS A 188 20.15 -3.75 -0.15
C HIS A 188 19.88 -2.88 1.08
N GLY A 189 18.59 -2.72 1.37
CA GLY A 189 18.10 -1.92 2.49
C GLY A 189 17.91 -0.44 2.13
N ILE A 190 16.84 0.06 2.65
CA ILE A 190 16.32 1.43 2.45
C ILE A 190 17.34 2.55 2.72
N TRP A 191 18.31 2.26 3.56
CA TRP A 191 19.35 3.19 4.01
C TRP A 191 20.14 3.84 2.87
N LYS A 192 20.53 3.05 1.87
CA LYS A 192 21.34 3.56 0.75
C LYS A 192 20.49 4.27 -0.30
N ALA A 193 19.25 3.80 -0.52
CA ALA A 193 18.38 4.36 -1.55
C ALA A 193 17.84 5.75 -1.18
N HIS A 194 17.54 5.99 0.10
CA HIS A 194 16.86 7.21 0.54
C HIS A 194 17.71 8.18 1.35
N PHE A 195 18.80 7.71 1.97
CA PHE A 195 19.58 8.53 2.90
C PHE A 195 20.99 8.85 2.43
N GLY A 196 21.50 8.19 1.37
CA GLY A 196 22.90 8.33 0.98
C GLY A 196 23.80 8.03 2.18
N ASP A 197 24.64 8.99 2.57
CA ASP A 197 25.54 8.86 3.71
C ASP A 197 24.89 9.19 5.07
N LYS A 198 23.64 9.63 5.11
CA LYS A 198 22.93 9.92 6.36
C LYS A 198 22.46 8.64 7.02
N LYS A 199 23.08 8.28 8.13
CA LYS A 199 22.63 7.15 8.98
C LYS A 199 21.55 7.65 9.94
N LEU A 200 20.28 7.47 9.57
CA LEU A 200 19.19 7.61 10.53
C LEU A 200 19.13 6.38 11.45
N ALA A 201 18.82 6.60 12.73
CA ALA A 201 18.63 5.49 13.66
C ALA A 201 17.44 4.63 13.26
N TRP A 202 17.50 3.32 13.53
CA TRP A 202 16.42 2.38 13.22
C TRP A 202 15.07 2.76 13.85
N ASN A 203 15.10 3.39 15.01
CA ASN A 203 13.93 3.86 15.77
C ASN A 203 13.56 5.32 15.46
N ASP A 204 14.20 5.96 14.49
CA ASP A 204 13.84 7.30 14.04
C ASP A 204 12.49 7.25 13.32
N PRO A 205 11.52 8.13 13.67
CA PRO A 205 10.23 8.20 12.99
C PRO A 205 10.34 8.45 11.48
N GLU A 206 11.34 9.23 11.05
CA GLU A 206 11.61 9.48 9.65
C GLU A 206 12.03 8.20 8.92
N THR A 207 12.79 7.32 9.57
CA THR A 207 13.10 6.00 9.05
C THR A 207 11.85 5.17 8.79
N ALA A 208 10.93 5.15 9.76
CA ALA A 208 9.67 4.42 9.62
C ALA A 208 8.83 5.00 8.47
N ARG A 209 8.74 6.32 8.38
CA ARG A 209 8.03 7.05 7.32
C ARG A 209 8.56 6.69 5.93
N LEU A 210 9.87 6.75 5.73
CA LEU A 210 10.48 6.45 4.42
C LEU A 210 10.39 4.97 4.05
N ARG A 211 10.46 4.08 5.03
CA ARG A 211 10.29 2.64 4.80
C ARG A 211 8.86 2.23 4.42
N SER A 212 7.87 3.02 4.81
CA SER A 212 6.46 2.76 4.48
C SER A 212 6.06 3.29 3.11
N GLN A 213 6.88 4.11 2.47
CA GLN A 213 6.57 4.64 1.14
C GLN A 213 6.65 3.55 0.08
N THR A 214 5.71 3.57 -0.85
CA THR A 214 5.81 2.81 -2.08
C THR A 214 6.82 3.48 -3.02
N PRO A 215 7.76 2.73 -3.62
CA PRO A 215 8.69 3.29 -4.59
C PRO A 215 7.94 3.90 -5.79
N VAL A 216 8.44 5.03 -6.27
CA VAL A 216 7.76 5.83 -7.31
C VAL A 216 7.52 5.03 -8.60
N GLY A 217 8.53 4.27 -9.05
CA GLY A 217 8.42 3.44 -10.24
C GLY A 217 7.38 2.32 -10.12
N VAL A 218 7.20 1.79 -8.90
CA VAL A 218 6.15 0.79 -8.60
C VAL A 218 4.77 1.45 -8.64
N ALA A 219 4.59 2.59 -7.98
CA ALA A 219 3.32 3.33 -7.98
C ALA A 219 2.89 3.75 -9.40
N GLN A 220 3.83 4.22 -10.21
CA GLN A 220 3.60 4.54 -11.62
C GLN A 220 3.19 3.31 -12.44
N ALA A 221 3.83 2.16 -12.20
CA ALA A 221 3.47 0.91 -12.87
C ALA A 221 2.08 0.43 -12.47
N MET A 222 1.71 0.50 -11.18
CA MET A 222 0.37 0.17 -10.69
C MET A 222 -0.67 1.06 -11.37
N ALA A 223 -0.48 2.37 -11.35
CA ALA A 223 -1.41 3.32 -11.97
C ALA A 223 -1.56 3.05 -13.48
N ALA A 224 -0.45 2.95 -14.22
CA ALA A 224 -0.50 2.74 -15.67
C ALA A 224 -1.15 1.40 -16.05
N GLN A 225 -0.80 0.31 -15.37
CA GLN A 225 -1.29 -1.03 -15.75
C GLN A 225 -2.74 -1.22 -15.32
N TRP A 226 -3.09 -0.86 -14.09
CA TRP A 226 -4.43 -1.13 -13.58
C TRP A 226 -5.47 -0.13 -14.09
N VAL A 227 -5.13 1.14 -14.30
CA VAL A 227 -6.07 2.08 -14.93
C VAL A 227 -6.37 1.65 -16.38
N ASN A 228 -5.34 1.29 -17.16
CA ASN A 228 -5.55 0.78 -18.52
C ASN A 228 -6.41 -0.49 -18.53
N TYR A 229 -6.17 -1.42 -17.61
CA TYR A 229 -7.00 -2.61 -17.44
C TYR A 229 -8.47 -2.25 -17.17
N LEU A 230 -8.71 -1.36 -16.22
CA LEU A 230 -10.07 -0.94 -15.82
C LEU A 230 -10.86 -0.27 -16.95
N ILE A 231 -10.21 0.53 -17.80
CA ILE A 231 -10.88 1.19 -18.94
C ILE A 231 -11.03 0.28 -20.17
N SER A 232 -10.26 -0.82 -20.24
CA SER A 232 -10.32 -1.77 -21.36
C SER A 232 -11.23 -2.98 -21.15
N GLU A 233 -11.65 -3.29 -19.91
CA GLU A 233 -12.51 -4.44 -19.59
C GLU A 233 -14.00 -4.26 -19.93
N VAL A 234 -14.37 -3.22 -20.68
CA VAL A 234 -15.79 -2.94 -20.97
C VAL A 234 -16.10 -3.01 -22.45
#